data_c7e959832c566c256e4d31655fb05ab4
#
_entry.id   c7e959832c566c256e4d31655fb05ab4
#
_cell.length_a   1.000
_cell.length_b   1.000
_cell.length_c   1.000
_cell.angle_alpha   90.00
_cell.angle_beta   90.00
_cell.angle_gamma   90.00
#
_symmetry.space_group_name_H-M   'P 1'
#
loop_
_entity.id
_entity.type
_entity.pdbx_description
1 polymer ?
#
loop_
_entity_poly.entity_id
_entity_poly.type
_entity_poly.pdbx_seq_one_letter_code
_entity_poly.pdbx_strand_id
1 'polypeptide(L)'
;MTGVTFGSGWTGSGDNGFGVSISGDALAFTITFAEIETNVDAGKSDDLFAARVFSAVMPLEGDGDEVSIAFAASVYAFASEGGTGYALLSVNGQTAVQQFAAGTDDDFVEPLTVIAGPGSLLHLVVVAVAQRDPAYPDAAAAVRPVSIDAEIPLPR
;
A
#
# COMPACT_ATOMS: atom_id res chain seq x y z
N MET A 1 4.24 -31.12 8.24
CA MET A 1 3.80 -30.10 9.18
C MET A 1 3.24 -28.93 8.41
N THR A 2 2.03 -28.61 8.70
CA THR A 2 1.43 -27.41 8.16
C THR A 2 1.77 -26.24 9.10
N GLY A 3 1.73 -25.07 8.61
CA GLY A 3 1.90 -23.84 9.36
C GLY A 3 0.91 -22.82 8.85
N VAL A 4 1.10 -21.57 9.18
CA VAL A 4 0.26 -20.50 8.69
C VAL A 4 0.63 -20.17 7.25
N THR A 5 -0.38 -20.08 6.40
CA THR A 5 -0.21 -19.72 4.98
C THR A 5 -1.26 -18.70 4.58
N PHE A 6 -1.01 -18.00 3.47
CA PHE A 6 -2.02 -17.12 2.87
C PHE A 6 -3.07 -17.95 2.14
N GLY A 7 -4.35 -17.69 2.41
CA GLY A 7 -5.44 -18.39 1.79
C GLY A 7 -5.81 -17.83 0.42
N SER A 8 -6.52 -18.65 -0.37
CA SER A 8 -6.96 -18.26 -1.71
C SER A 8 -8.27 -17.46 -1.74
N GLY A 9 -8.96 -17.36 -0.61
CA GLY A 9 -10.24 -16.65 -0.52
C GLY A 9 -10.13 -15.15 -0.30
N TRP A 10 -9.10 -14.51 -0.86
CA TRP A 10 -8.92 -13.07 -0.74
C TRP A 10 -9.98 -12.30 -1.52
N THR A 11 -10.29 -11.09 -1.02
CA THR A 11 -11.15 -10.13 -1.72
C THR A 11 -10.50 -8.76 -1.66
N GLY A 12 -10.80 -7.93 -2.64
CA GLY A 12 -10.25 -6.59 -2.66
C GLY A 12 -11.09 -5.64 -3.49
N SER A 13 -10.97 -4.36 -3.21
CA SER A 13 -11.62 -3.29 -3.96
C SER A 13 -10.74 -2.05 -3.97
N GLY A 14 -10.83 -1.29 -5.05
CA GLY A 14 -10.08 -0.05 -5.21
C GLY A 14 -10.52 0.67 -6.48
N ASP A 15 -10.04 1.89 -6.62
CA ASP A 15 -10.46 2.77 -7.71
C ASP A 15 -9.95 2.32 -9.07
N ASN A 16 -8.88 1.54 -9.11
CA ASN A 16 -8.29 1.06 -10.35
C ASN A 16 -8.00 -0.43 -10.24
N GLY A 17 -7.59 -1.03 -11.35
CA GLY A 17 -7.28 -2.45 -11.40
C GLY A 17 -6.10 -2.83 -10.50
N PHE A 18 -6.15 -4.03 -10.00
CA PHE A 18 -5.06 -4.63 -9.23
C PHE A 18 -4.96 -6.11 -9.55
N GLY A 19 -3.77 -6.68 -9.34
CA GLY A 19 -3.54 -8.11 -9.48
C GLY A 19 -2.95 -8.67 -8.20
N VAL A 20 -3.31 -9.91 -7.87
CA VAL A 20 -2.76 -10.61 -6.72
C VAL A 20 -2.06 -11.87 -7.20
N SER A 21 -0.84 -12.07 -6.74
CA SER A 21 -0.06 -13.26 -7.01
C SER A 21 0.37 -13.87 -5.69
N ILE A 22 0.03 -15.15 -5.48
CA ILE A 22 0.41 -15.90 -4.27
C ILE A 22 1.47 -16.92 -4.68
N SER A 23 2.54 -17.02 -3.91
CA SER A 23 3.62 -17.98 -4.18
C SER A 23 3.12 -19.42 -4.09
N GLY A 24 3.86 -20.34 -4.72
CA GLY A 24 3.46 -21.76 -4.75
C GLY A 24 3.39 -22.42 -3.38
N ASP A 25 4.15 -21.95 -2.41
CA ASP A 25 4.11 -22.44 -1.02
C ASP A 25 3.12 -21.65 -0.14
N ALA A 26 2.47 -20.64 -0.70
CA ALA A 26 1.53 -19.76 -0.02
C ALA A 26 2.13 -19.00 1.18
N LEU A 27 3.43 -18.79 1.18
CA LEU A 27 4.14 -18.02 2.23
C LEU A 27 4.45 -16.60 1.82
N ALA A 28 4.07 -16.20 0.60
CA ALA A 28 4.25 -14.84 0.11
C ALA A 28 3.11 -14.47 -0.84
N PHE A 29 2.76 -13.20 -0.89
CA PHE A 29 1.92 -12.66 -1.94
C PHE A 29 2.39 -11.28 -2.35
N THR A 30 2.02 -10.88 -3.56
CA THR A 30 2.25 -9.54 -4.08
C THR A 30 0.93 -9.01 -4.63
N ILE A 31 0.56 -7.81 -4.24
CA ILE A 31 -0.51 -7.04 -4.86
C ILE A 31 0.16 -6.01 -5.74
N THR A 32 -0.13 -6.05 -7.04
CA THR A 32 0.38 -5.08 -8.00
C THR A 32 -0.76 -4.16 -8.43
N PHE A 33 -0.54 -2.87 -8.35
CA PHE A 33 -1.53 -1.87 -8.73
C PHE A 33 -1.30 -1.45 -10.17
N ALA A 34 -2.35 -1.49 -10.99
CA ALA A 34 -2.32 -0.99 -12.35
C ALA A 34 -2.81 0.46 -12.34
N GLU A 35 -1.89 1.41 -12.50
CA GLU A 35 -2.21 2.82 -12.71
C GLU A 35 -3.04 3.50 -11.61
N ILE A 36 -2.82 3.12 -10.34
CA ILE A 36 -3.38 3.92 -9.25
C ILE A 36 -2.50 5.15 -9.10
N GLU A 37 -2.84 6.19 -9.83
CA GLU A 37 -2.14 7.46 -9.74
C GLU A 37 -3.02 8.49 -9.06
N THR A 38 -2.52 9.05 -7.97
CA THR A 38 -3.15 10.15 -7.26
C THR A 38 -2.33 11.38 -7.54
N ASN A 39 -2.90 12.33 -8.28
CA ASN A 39 -2.16 13.53 -8.64
C ASN A 39 -2.99 14.80 -8.58
N VAL A 40 -2.33 15.91 -8.32
CA VAL A 40 -2.82 17.27 -8.50
C VAL A 40 -1.78 18.06 -9.28
N ASP A 41 -2.22 18.86 -10.23
CA ASP A 41 -1.34 19.67 -11.08
C ASP A 41 -2.03 20.95 -11.43
N ALA A 42 -1.50 22.08 -10.95
CA ALA A 42 -2.06 23.40 -11.15
C ALA A 42 -2.18 23.77 -12.66
N GLY A 43 -1.31 23.20 -13.50
CA GLY A 43 -1.35 23.43 -14.95
C GLY A 43 -2.43 22.62 -15.67
N LYS A 44 -3.07 21.65 -14.99
CA LYS A 44 -4.04 20.75 -15.63
C LYS A 44 -5.43 20.81 -15.02
N SER A 45 -5.56 21.16 -13.75
CA SER A 45 -6.88 21.22 -13.10
C SER A 45 -6.84 22.18 -11.92
N ASP A 46 -8.04 22.55 -11.44
CA ASP A 46 -8.20 23.39 -10.25
C ASP A 46 -8.22 22.58 -8.94
N ASP A 47 -8.10 21.26 -9.02
CA ASP A 47 -8.13 20.41 -7.84
C ASP A 47 -6.94 20.70 -6.92
N LEU A 48 -7.23 20.88 -5.63
CA LEU A 48 -6.21 21.09 -4.60
C LEU A 48 -5.85 19.82 -3.86
N PHE A 49 -6.64 18.77 -4.07
CA PHE A 49 -6.54 17.52 -3.33
C PHE A 49 -7.00 16.37 -4.19
N ALA A 50 -6.28 15.26 -4.14
CA ALA A 50 -6.69 14.00 -4.75
C ALA A 50 -6.34 12.85 -3.80
N ALA A 51 -7.20 11.85 -3.73
CA ALA A 51 -6.97 10.68 -2.89
C ALA A 51 -7.46 9.43 -3.59
N ARG A 52 -6.75 8.33 -3.34
CA ARG A 52 -7.14 6.99 -3.78
C ARG A 52 -7.01 6.03 -2.60
N VAL A 53 -7.95 5.11 -2.53
CA VAL A 53 -7.98 4.10 -1.47
C VAL A 53 -8.12 2.73 -2.10
N PHE A 54 -7.32 1.80 -1.63
CA PHE A 54 -7.42 0.39 -1.94
C PHE A 54 -7.59 -0.37 -0.62
N SER A 55 -8.46 -1.38 -0.61
CA SER A 55 -8.61 -2.26 0.53
C SER A 55 -8.67 -3.71 0.08
N ALA A 56 -8.15 -4.61 0.89
CA ALA A 56 -8.19 -6.04 0.64
C ALA A 56 -8.31 -6.80 1.94
N VAL A 57 -8.89 -7.98 1.85
CA VAL A 57 -8.95 -8.93 2.96
C VAL A 57 -8.28 -10.22 2.49
N MET A 58 -7.26 -10.64 3.21
CA MET A 58 -6.51 -11.86 2.93
C MET A 58 -6.67 -12.81 4.10
N PRO A 59 -7.30 -13.99 3.91
CA PRO A 59 -7.43 -14.95 5.00
C PRO A 59 -6.10 -15.65 5.27
N LEU A 60 -5.85 -15.96 6.53
CA LEU A 60 -4.74 -16.83 6.95
C LEU A 60 -5.30 -18.21 7.25
N GLU A 61 -4.69 -19.21 6.65
CA GLU A 61 -5.08 -20.61 6.78
C GLU A 61 -3.97 -21.40 7.46
N GLY A 62 -4.24 -22.69 7.71
CA GLY A 62 -3.28 -23.59 8.30
C GLY A 62 -3.51 -23.80 9.78
N ASP A 63 -2.44 -24.10 10.49
CA ASP A 63 -2.48 -24.38 11.92
C ASP A 63 -1.21 -23.85 12.60
N GLY A 64 -1.18 -23.95 13.92
CA GLY A 64 -0.05 -23.56 14.72
C GLY A 64 -0.24 -22.20 15.39
N ASP A 65 0.87 -21.64 15.84
CA ASP A 65 0.90 -20.38 16.56
C ASP A 65 0.86 -19.17 15.63
N GLU A 66 0.69 -18.02 16.22
CA GLU A 66 0.82 -16.75 15.50
C GLU A 66 2.20 -16.62 14.87
N VAL A 67 2.25 -15.96 13.73
CA VAL A 67 3.48 -15.69 12.99
C VAL A 67 3.64 -14.19 12.78
N SER A 68 4.89 -13.78 12.59
CA SER A 68 5.21 -12.42 12.20
C SER A 68 5.17 -12.34 10.67
N ILE A 69 4.41 -11.41 10.14
CA ILE A 69 4.25 -11.22 8.70
C ILE A 69 4.86 -9.88 8.32
N ALA A 70 5.81 -9.90 7.40
CA ALA A 70 6.46 -8.69 6.91
C ALA A 70 5.76 -8.17 5.68
N PHE A 71 5.35 -6.91 5.71
CA PHE A 71 4.77 -6.19 4.58
C PHE A 71 5.72 -5.11 4.10
N ALA A 72 5.75 -4.88 2.81
CA ALA A 72 6.48 -3.77 2.21
C ALA A 72 5.61 -3.16 1.09
N ALA A 73 5.27 -1.89 1.25
CA ALA A 73 4.55 -1.15 0.22
C ALA A 73 5.55 -0.32 -0.59
N SER A 74 5.55 -0.50 -1.90
CA SER A 74 6.37 0.28 -2.81
C SER A 74 5.53 1.40 -3.40
N VAL A 75 6.03 2.63 -3.32
CA VAL A 75 5.31 3.84 -3.71
C VAL A 75 6.27 4.76 -4.47
N TYR A 76 5.81 5.31 -5.59
CA TYR A 76 6.47 6.43 -6.25
C TYR A 76 5.81 7.73 -5.80
N ALA A 77 6.62 8.75 -5.50
CA ALA A 77 6.10 10.05 -5.09
C ALA A 77 6.86 11.19 -5.75
N PHE A 78 6.12 12.20 -6.12
CA PHE A 78 6.63 13.45 -6.68
C PHE A 78 5.94 14.63 -6.00
N ALA A 79 6.69 15.67 -5.68
CA ALA A 79 6.13 16.94 -5.21
C ALA A 79 7.04 18.07 -5.63
N SER A 80 6.46 19.06 -6.31
CA SER A 80 7.14 20.34 -6.61
C SER A 80 6.91 21.34 -5.48
N GLU A 81 7.49 22.52 -5.60
CA GLU A 81 7.26 23.59 -4.62
C GLU A 81 5.76 23.88 -4.49
N GLY A 82 5.26 23.88 -3.26
CA GLY A 82 3.84 23.99 -2.97
C GLY A 82 3.05 22.70 -3.04
N GLY A 83 3.68 21.57 -3.45
CA GLY A 83 3.08 20.26 -3.47
C GLY A 83 3.47 19.43 -2.25
N THR A 84 2.56 18.59 -1.81
CA THR A 84 2.81 17.61 -0.74
C THR A 84 2.01 16.35 -1.01
N GLY A 85 2.37 15.28 -0.35
CA GLY A 85 1.62 14.04 -0.44
C GLY A 85 1.92 13.12 0.73
N TYR A 86 1.14 12.06 0.83
CA TYR A 86 1.47 10.97 1.74
C TYR A 86 0.90 9.64 1.24
N ALA A 87 1.50 8.58 1.71
CA ALA A 87 1.04 7.22 1.51
C ALA A 87 0.91 6.55 2.88
N LEU A 88 -0.15 5.77 3.06
CA LEU A 88 -0.43 5.05 4.28
C LEU A 88 -0.70 3.59 3.94
N LEU A 89 -0.03 2.69 4.65
CA LEU A 89 -0.34 1.27 4.67
C LEU A 89 -0.88 0.92 6.06
N SER A 90 -2.05 0.33 6.12
CA SER A 90 -2.65 -0.17 7.35
C SER A 90 -2.94 -1.66 7.20
N VAL A 91 -2.53 -2.45 8.18
CA VAL A 91 -2.87 -3.87 8.26
C VAL A 91 -3.34 -4.15 9.68
N ASN A 92 -4.60 -4.56 9.82
CA ASN A 92 -5.23 -4.88 11.11
C ASN A 92 -5.05 -3.76 12.16
N GLY A 93 -5.16 -2.50 11.72
CA GLY A 93 -5.05 -1.34 12.60
C GLY A 93 -3.63 -0.86 12.88
N GLN A 94 -2.61 -1.60 12.48
CA GLN A 94 -1.24 -1.11 12.52
C GLN A 94 -0.96 -0.32 11.25
N THR A 95 -0.31 0.83 11.37
CA THR A 95 -0.12 1.74 10.26
C THR A 95 1.32 2.13 10.07
N ALA A 96 1.70 2.31 8.81
CA ALA A 96 2.94 2.94 8.41
C ALA A 96 2.58 4.09 7.46
N VAL A 97 3.09 5.28 7.75
CA VAL A 97 2.79 6.50 6.98
C VAL A 97 4.10 7.13 6.53
N GLN A 98 4.14 7.53 5.27
CA GLN A 98 5.25 8.31 4.73
C GLN A 98 4.72 9.59 4.11
N GLN A 99 5.32 10.73 4.49
CA GLN A 99 4.98 12.04 3.96
C GLN A 99 6.02 12.47 2.95
N PHE A 100 5.56 13.20 1.93
CA PHE A 100 6.40 13.67 0.83
C PHE A 100 6.29 15.19 0.74
N ALA A 101 7.43 15.84 0.82
CA ALA A 101 7.52 17.31 0.75
C ALA A 101 8.02 17.75 -0.62
N ALA A 102 7.99 19.07 -0.85
CA ALA A 102 8.55 19.67 -2.06
C ALA A 102 9.98 19.20 -2.32
N GLY A 103 10.29 18.91 -3.57
CA GLY A 103 11.58 18.36 -3.99
C GLY A 103 11.65 16.85 -4.05
N THR A 104 10.57 16.15 -3.69
CA THR A 104 10.50 14.69 -3.78
C THR A 104 10.28 14.26 -5.23
N ASP A 105 11.05 13.31 -5.69
CA ASP A 105 10.89 12.64 -6.99
C ASP A 105 11.65 11.31 -6.91
N ASP A 106 11.02 10.29 -6.31
CA ASP A 106 11.72 9.03 -6.06
C ASP A 106 10.75 7.90 -5.73
N ASP A 107 11.28 6.69 -5.70
CA ASP A 107 10.60 5.50 -5.21
C ASP A 107 10.91 5.27 -3.75
N PHE A 108 9.90 4.85 -3.00
CA PHE A 108 9.99 4.60 -1.56
C PHE A 108 9.43 3.24 -1.23
N VAL A 109 9.96 2.64 -0.17
CA VAL A 109 9.44 1.38 0.39
C VAL A 109 9.05 1.62 1.84
N GLU A 110 7.81 1.28 2.18
CA GLU A 110 7.27 1.43 3.52
C GLU A 110 7.12 0.05 4.15
N PRO A 111 7.94 -0.30 5.17
CA PRO A 111 7.84 -1.60 5.82
C PRO A 111 6.83 -1.58 6.97
N LEU A 112 6.18 -2.71 7.18
CA LEU A 112 5.26 -2.91 8.30
C LEU A 112 5.29 -4.38 8.70
N THR A 113 5.32 -4.67 10.00
CA THR A 113 5.26 -6.04 10.50
C THR A 113 4.03 -6.22 11.36
N VAL A 114 3.31 -7.32 11.12
CA VAL A 114 2.06 -7.64 11.82
C VAL A 114 2.15 -9.07 12.34
N ILE A 115 1.62 -9.30 13.55
CA ILE A 115 1.53 -10.64 14.14
C ILE A 115 0.08 -11.11 14.00
N ALA A 116 -0.10 -12.30 13.42
CA ALA A 116 -1.42 -12.88 13.23
C ALA A 116 -1.33 -14.41 13.16
N GLY A 117 -2.43 -15.08 13.42
CA GLY A 117 -2.52 -16.54 13.46
C GLY A 117 -3.48 -17.12 12.46
N PRO A 118 -3.52 -18.47 12.34
CA PRO A 118 -4.44 -19.14 11.43
C PRO A 118 -5.89 -18.85 11.80
N GLY A 119 -6.74 -18.73 10.80
CA GLY A 119 -8.15 -18.38 10.99
C GLY A 119 -8.40 -16.88 11.09
N SER A 120 -7.35 -16.07 11.14
CA SER A 120 -7.47 -14.61 11.13
C SER A 120 -7.66 -14.09 9.70
N LEU A 121 -8.19 -12.88 9.60
CA LEU A 121 -8.23 -12.12 8.37
C LEU A 121 -7.25 -10.95 8.46
N LEU A 122 -6.48 -10.75 7.39
CA LEU A 122 -5.63 -9.56 7.26
C LEU A 122 -6.41 -8.51 6.49
N HIS A 123 -6.71 -7.40 7.14
CA HIS A 123 -7.37 -6.25 6.52
C HIS A 123 -6.28 -5.26 6.10
N LEU A 124 -6.08 -5.14 4.79
CA LEU A 124 -5.10 -4.23 4.22
C LEU A 124 -5.82 -3.00 3.68
N VAL A 125 -5.28 -1.83 3.99
CA VAL A 125 -5.76 -0.56 3.43
C VAL A 125 -4.56 0.23 2.97
N VAL A 126 -4.60 0.72 1.74
CA VAL A 126 -3.60 1.64 1.19
C VAL A 126 -4.31 2.93 0.85
N VAL A 127 -3.77 4.05 1.33
CA VAL A 127 -4.27 5.38 1.01
C VAL A 127 -3.13 6.18 0.40
N ALA A 128 -3.40 6.80 -0.73
CA ALA A 128 -2.48 7.73 -1.36
C ALA A 128 -3.16 9.08 -1.49
N VAL A 129 -2.47 10.13 -1.09
CA VAL A 129 -3.00 11.50 -1.11
C VAL A 129 -1.98 12.43 -1.73
N ALA A 130 -2.42 13.27 -2.66
CA ALA A 130 -1.64 14.34 -3.23
C ALA A 130 -2.38 15.66 -2.96
N GLN A 131 -1.63 16.69 -2.58
CA GLN A 131 -2.17 18.01 -2.25
C GLN A 131 -1.30 19.10 -2.84
N ARG A 132 -1.91 20.25 -3.16
CA ARG A 132 -1.16 21.43 -3.57
C ARG A 132 -1.68 22.69 -2.87
N ASP A 133 -0.78 23.63 -2.64
CA ASP A 133 -1.11 24.91 -2.07
C ASP A 133 -1.55 25.86 -3.21
N PRO A 134 -2.75 26.47 -3.14
CA PRO A 134 -3.22 27.37 -4.18
C PRO A 134 -2.39 28.65 -4.32
N ALA A 135 -1.57 28.98 -3.32
CA ALA A 135 -0.66 30.14 -3.41
C ALA A 135 0.50 29.89 -4.39
N TYR A 136 0.73 28.66 -4.83
CA TYR A 136 1.80 28.29 -5.76
C TYR A 136 1.18 27.93 -7.11
N PRO A 137 1.31 28.81 -8.13
CA PRO A 137 0.59 28.63 -9.40
C PRO A 137 1.07 27.43 -10.23
N ASP A 138 2.26 26.93 -9.96
CA ASP A 138 2.84 25.78 -10.69
C ASP A 138 2.96 24.53 -9.83
N ALA A 139 2.30 24.49 -8.67
CA ALA A 139 2.42 23.37 -7.74
C ALA A 139 1.83 22.09 -8.33
N ALA A 140 2.52 20.99 -8.11
CA ALA A 140 2.07 19.65 -8.50
C ALA A 140 2.55 18.63 -7.48
N ALA A 141 1.79 17.57 -7.31
CA ALA A 141 2.16 16.43 -6.49
C ALA A 141 1.51 15.17 -7.05
N ALA A 142 2.20 14.05 -6.92
CA ALA A 142 1.68 12.74 -7.32
C ALA A 142 2.16 11.69 -6.33
N VAL A 143 1.28 10.78 -5.95
CA VAL A 143 1.60 9.63 -5.12
C VAL A 143 1.01 8.41 -5.79
N ARG A 144 1.86 7.46 -6.16
CA ARG A 144 1.44 6.27 -6.91
C ARG A 144 1.88 5.01 -6.18
N PRO A 145 0.96 4.31 -5.51
CA PRO A 145 1.24 2.96 -5.03
C PRO A 145 1.56 2.03 -6.20
N VAL A 146 2.62 1.26 -6.06
CA VAL A 146 3.09 0.34 -7.10
C VAL A 146 2.76 -1.09 -6.73
N SER A 147 3.12 -1.51 -5.52
CA SER A 147 2.88 -2.88 -5.07
C SER A 147 2.90 -2.98 -3.54
N ILE A 148 2.30 -4.06 -3.05
CA ILE A 148 2.45 -4.51 -1.66
C ILE A 148 2.97 -5.93 -1.72
N ASP A 149 4.09 -6.18 -1.07
CA ASP A 149 4.63 -7.51 -0.87
C ASP A 149 4.41 -7.93 0.57
N ALA A 150 4.03 -9.19 0.77
CA ALA A 150 3.87 -9.78 2.09
C ALA A 150 4.56 -11.12 2.14
N GLU A 151 5.21 -11.41 3.26
CA GLU A 151 5.95 -12.65 3.44
C GLU A 151 5.81 -13.17 4.86
N ILE A 152 5.52 -14.47 4.96
CA ILE A 152 5.60 -15.21 6.22
C ILE A 152 6.98 -15.86 6.23
N PRO A 153 7.85 -15.52 7.20
CA PRO A 153 9.19 -16.09 7.22
C PRO A 153 9.13 -17.59 7.47
N LEU A 154 10.03 -18.33 6.80
CA LEU A 154 10.14 -19.76 7.02
C LEU A 154 10.56 -20.05 8.46
N PRO A 155 9.99 -21.07 9.11
CA PRO A 155 10.44 -21.47 10.42
C PRO A 155 11.90 -21.98 10.36
N ARG A 156 12.65 -21.60 11.36
CA ARG A 156 14.05 -22.03 11.50
C ARG A 156 14.17 -23.29 12.34
#